data_b5beaf869859ebcc44840f79359f14fc
#
_entry.id   b5beaf869859ebcc44840f79359f14fc
#
_cell.length_a   1.000
_cell.length_b   1.000
_cell.length_c   1.000
_cell.angle_alpha   90.00
_cell.angle_beta   90.00
_cell.angle_gamma   90.00
#
_symmetry.space_group_name_H-M   'P 1'
#
loop_
_entity.id
_entity.type
_entity.pdbx_description
1 polymer ?
#
loop_
_entity_poly.entity_id
_entity_poly.type
_entity_poly.pdbx_seq_one_letter_code
_entity_poly.pdbx_strand_id
1 'polypeptide(L)'
;MNDTLHVIGNGPSASLYKQGSHGRKLTCNIPHFPIPDAYATVMVDFKMMNAINKDGVIPPQPWVLGWRPQKYMEKNPGFYMKNAPIIREFYTTLPKYVAGYTDFNCGHVATHYGITKFKPDTIHLYGFDSMFNFDLSSATDFYLQSDRGDHNNTRLTNNWRKIWENMFKEFSDRQIVLHMDKHDNLKFIKGKNVDIKVY
;
A
#
# COMPACT_ATOMS: atom_id res chain seq x y z
N MET A 1 -0.14 -1.84 -26.22
CA MET A 1 -0.10 -0.71 -25.27
C MET A 1 0.50 -1.27 -23.99
N ASN A 2 1.58 -0.67 -23.49
CA ASN A 2 2.15 -1.13 -22.21
C ASN A 2 1.12 -0.85 -21.11
N ASP A 3 0.65 -1.88 -20.44
CA ASP A 3 -0.31 -1.73 -19.35
C ASP A 3 0.42 -1.20 -18.10
N THR A 4 -0.07 -0.11 -17.54
CA THR A 4 0.59 0.61 -16.45
C THR A 4 -0.26 0.57 -15.19
N LEU A 5 0.41 0.30 -14.07
CA LEU A 5 -0.18 0.36 -12.73
C LEU A 5 0.47 1.49 -11.93
N HIS A 6 -0.35 2.31 -11.30
CA HIS A 6 0.08 3.30 -10.31
C HIS A 6 -0.41 2.85 -8.93
N VAL A 7 0.49 2.74 -7.97
CA VAL A 7 0.16 2.47 -6.57
C VAL A 7 0.58 3.68 -5.75
N ILE A 8 -0.40 4.28 -5.07
CA ILE A 8 -0.23 5.53 -4.34
C ILE A 8 -0.37 5.24 -2.85
N GLY A 9 0.76 5.30 -2.15
CA GLY A 9 0.85 5.21 -0.70
C GLY A 9 0.64 6.56 -0.02
N ASN A 10 0.98 6.64 1.26
CA ASN A 10 0.72 7.79 2.11
C ASN A 10 1.99 8.51 2.62
N GLY A 11 3.16 8.18 2.09
CA GLY A 11 4.38 8.92 2.37
C GLY A 11 4.44 10.25 1.61
N PRO A 12 5.39 11.14 1.95
CA PRO A 12 5.53 12.46 1.35
C PRO A 12 5.62 12.46 -0.18
N SER A 13 6.34 11.48 -0.76
CA SER A 13 6.49 11.38 -2.22
C SER A 13 5.20 11.00 -2.97
N ALA A 14 4.08 10.76 -2.28
CA ALA A 14 2.78 10.62 -2.91
C ALA A 14 2.41 11.86 -3.74
N SER A 15 2.85 13.05 -3.33
CA SER A 15 2.65 14.32 -4.03
C SER A 15 3.25 14.38 -5.43
N LEU A 16 4.18 13.48 -5.74
CA LEU A 16 4.79 13.34 -7.08
C LEU A 16 3.86 12.67 -8.10
N TYR A 17 2.75 12.08 -7.63
CA TYR A 17 1.76 11.52 -8.55
C TYR A 17 1.06 12.63 -9.33
N LYS A 18 1.02 12.47 -10.65
CA LYS A 18 0.32 13.42 -11.54
C LYS A 18 -1.09 12.93 -11.83
N GLN A 19 -2.08 13.73 -11.44
CA GLN A 19 -3.48 13.47 -11.74
C GLN A 19 -3.70 13.23 -13.24
N GLY A 20 -4.60 12.30 -13.56
CA GLY A 20 -4.89 11.95 -14.96
C GLY A 20 -3.84 11.09 -15.65
N SER A 21 -2.81 10.61 -14.95
CA SER A 21 -1.86 9.64 -15.52
C SER A 21 -2.61 8.43 -16.08
N HIS A 22 -2.21 8.01 -17.28
CA HIS A 22 -2.81 6.83 -17.92
C HIS A 22 -2.44 5.56 -17.18
N GLY A 23 -3.35 4.62 -17.08
CA GLY A 23 -3.17 3.33 -16.41
C GLY A 23 -4.10 3.12 -15.22
N ARG A 24 -4.02 1.96 -14.58
CA ARG A 24 -4.82 1.62 -13.40
C ARG A 24 -4.22 2.23 -12.15
N LYS A 25 -5.05 2.60 -11.18
CA LYS A 25 -4.62 3.21 -9.92
C LYS A 25 -5.15 2.42 -8.74
N LEU A 26 -4.28 2.20 -7.77
CA LEU A 26 -4.62 1.70 -6.44
C LEU A 26 -4.12 2.70 -5.40
N THR A 27 -4.91 2.94 -4.38
CA THR A 27 -4.54 3.77 -3.24
C THR A 27 -4.44 2.95 -1.96
N CYS A 28 -3.76 3.48 -0.96
CA CYS A 28 -3.63 2.87 0.36
C CYS A 28 -4.39 3.68 1.39
N ASN A 29 -5.26 3.02 2.16
CA ASN A 29 -6.04 3.65 3.23
C ASN A 29 -6.77 4.93 2.76
N ILE A 30 -6.33 6.09 3.26
CA ILE A 30 -6.86 7.40 2.88
C ILE A 30 -5.72 8.17 2.21
N PRO A 31 -5.77 8.40 0.89
CA PRO A 31 -4.75 9.17 0.20
C PRO A 31 -4.78 10.65 0.61
N HIS A 32 -3.64 11.32 0.47
CA HIS A 32 -3.48 12.76 0.80
C HIS A 32 -4.37 13.67 -0.05
N PHE A 33 -4.76 13.20 -1.22
CA PHE A 33 -5.57 13.95 -2.18
C PHE A 33 -6.50 12.99 -2.92
N PRO A 34 -7.62 13.49 -3.46
CA PRO A 34 -8.56 12.65 -4.21
C PRO A 34 -7.93 12.05 -5.45
N ILE A 35 -8.22 10.77 -5.71
CA ILE A 35 -7.88 10.05 -6.94
C ILE A 35 -9.18 9.43 -7.47
N PRO A 36 -9.99 10.21 -8.19
CA PRO A 36 -11.37 9.83 -8.51
C PRO A 36 -11.48 8.61 -9.44
N ASP A 37 -10.44 8.33 -10.22
CA ASP A 37 -10.37 7.17 -11.12
C ASP A 37 -9.59 5.99 -10.53
N ALA A 38 -9.41 5.96 -9.20
CA ALA A 38 -8.80 4.82 -8.53
C ALA A 38 -9.68 3.57 -8.70
N TYR A 39 -9.04 2.46 -9.08
CA TYR A 39 -9.71 1.18 -9.16
C TYR A 39 -10.23 0.70 -7.81
N ALA A 40 -9.44 0.89 -6.78
CA ALA A 40 -9.80 0.61 -5.38
C ALA A 40 -8.81 1.25 -4.41
N THR A 41 -9.25 1.42 -3.17
CA THR A 41 -8.34 1.63 -2.03
C THR A 41 -8.08 0.31 -1.30
N VAL A 42 -6.84 0.07 -0.93
CA VAL A 42 -6.41 -1.16 -0.25
C VAL A 42 -6.21 -0.88 1.23
N MET A 43 -6.82 -1.70 2.09
CA MET A 43 -6.73 -1.57 3.54
C MET A 43 -6.41 -2.91 4.19
N VAL A 44 -5.47 -2.93 5.16
CA VAL A 44 -4.99 -4.17 5.78
C VAL A 44 -5.05 -4.17 7.30
N ASP A 45 -5.36 -3.04 7.94
CA ASP A 45 -5.24 -2.89 9.38
C ASP A 45 -6.58 -2.89 10.12
N PHE A 46 -6.60 -3.52 11.32
CA PHE A 46 -7.72 -3.43 12.25
C PHE A 46 -8.04 -1.99 12.65
N LYS A 47 -7.00 -1.14 12.82
CA LYS A 47 -7.17 0.27 13.19
C LYS A 47 -8.01 1.01 12.18
N MET A 48 -7.79 0.78 10.88
CA MET A 48 -8.60 1.39 9.83
C MET A 48 -10.06 0.94 9.92
N MET A 49 -10.31 -0.35 10.14
CA MET A 49 -11.69 -0.85 10.32
C MET A 49 -12.36 -0.23 11.54
N ASN A 50 -11.65 -0.08 12.65
CA ASN A 50 -12.16 0.61 13.84
C ASN A 50 -12.48 2.09 13.55
N ALA A 51 -11.60 2.80 12.86
CA ALA A 51 -11.80 4.21 12.51
C ALA A 51 -13.05 4.39 11.63
N ILE A 52 -13.26 3.52 10.65
CA ILE A 52 -14.46 3.53 9.81
C ILE A 52 -15.72 3.25 10.64
N ASN A 53 -15.66 2.24 11.52
CA ASN A 53 -16.84 1.76 12.25
C ASN A 53 -17.23 2.66 13.42
N LYS A 54 -16.25 3.22 14.13
CA LYS A 54 -16.46 3.97 15.37
C LYS A 54 -16.31 5.47 15.21
N ASP A 55 -15.36 5.91 14.38
CA ASP A 55 -14.97 7.32 14.29
C ASP A 55 -15.53 7.98 13.02
N GLY A 56 -16.28 7.24 12.20
CA GLY A 56 -16.94 7.77 11.00
C GLY A 56 -15.97 8.13 9.87
N VAL A 57 -14.77 7.59 9.88
CA VAL A 57 -13.79 7.79 8.79
C VAL A 57 -14.30 7.17 7.50
N ILE A 58 -14.18 7.87 6.38
CA ILE A 58 -14.71 7.44 5.09
C ILE A 58 -13.57 7.34 4.07
N PRO A 59 -12.95 6.15 3.89
CA PRO A 59 -11.97 5.93 2.83
C PRO A 59 -12.62 5.99 1.44
N PRO A 60 -11.84 6.32 0.39
CA PRO A 60 -12.31 6.23 -0.98
C PRO A 60 -12.81 4.82 -1.33
N GLN A 61 -13.81 4.75 -2.18
CA GLN A 61 -14.44 3.51 -2.63
C GLN A 61 -14.08 3.22 -4.09
N PRO A 62 -14.13 1.94 -4.52
CA PRO A 62 -14.39 0.71 -3.74
C PRO A 62 -13.17 0.20 -2.95
N TRP A 63 -13.38 -0.82 -2.09
CA TRP A 63 -12.35 -1.34 -1.20
C TRP A 63 -11.83 -2.71 -1.62
N VAL A 64 -10.51 -2.89 -1.53
CA VAL A 64 -9.85 -4.19 -1.50
C VAL A 64 -9.29 -4.38 -0.09
N LEU A 65 -9.68 -5.45 0.57
CA LEU A 65 -9.44 -5.66 1.99
C LEU A 65 -8.53 -6.86 2.22
N GLY A 66 -7.52 -6.68 3.07
CA GLY A 66 -6.63 -7.77 3.49
C GLY A 66 -7.24 -8.68 4.56
N TRP A 67 -6.41 -9.59 5.07
CA TRP A 67 -6.82 -10.62 6.04
C TRP A 67 -7.36 -10.05 7.36
N ARG A 68 -6.73 -9.03 7.95
CA ARG A 68 -7.20 -8.44 9.22
C ARG A 68 -8.56 -7.76 9.07
N PRO A 69 -8.82 -6.93 8.05
CA PRO A 69 -10.16 -6.45 7.74
C PRO A 69 -11.19 -7.56 7.56
N GLN A 70 -10.87 -8.65 6.88
CA GLN A 70 -11.77 -9.79 6.76
C GLN A 70 -12.13 -10.35 8.14
N LYS A 71 -11.13 -10.57 9.01
CA LYS A 71 -11.37 -11.04 10.39
C LYS A 71 -12.18 -10.05 11.24
N TYR A 72 -12.01 -8.76 10.99
CA TYR A 72 -12.83 -7.73 11.63
C TYR A 72 -14.31 -7.85 11.20
N MET A 73 -14.55 -8.01 9.91
CA MET A 73 -15.89 -8.16 9.32
C MET A 73 -16.60 -9.42 9.84
N GLU A 74 -15.89 -10.54 9.95
CA GLU A 74 -16.42 -11.79 10.53
C GLU A 74 -16.90 -11.60 11.97
N LYS A 75 -16.23 -10.76 12.75
CA LYS A 75 -16.61 -10.45 14.14
C LYS A 75 -17.64 -9.33 14.27
N ASN A 76 -17.90 -8.59 13.21
CA ASN A 76 -18.80 -7.44 13.18
C ASN A 76 -19.76 -7.53 11.98
N PRO A 77 -20.72 -8.48 11.99
CA PRO A 77 -21.57 -8.74 10.83
C PRO A 77 -22.42 -7.54 10.40
N GLY A 78 -22.90 -6.73 11.33
CA GLY A 78 -23.63 -5.50 11.01
C GLY A 78 -22.77 -4.48 10.25
N PHE A 79 -21.50 -4.35 10.64
CA PHE A 79 -20.55 -3.52 9.91
C PHE A 79 -20.25 -4.08 8.51
N TYR A 80 -20.11 -5.40 8.38
CA TYR A 80 -19.96 -6.06 7.10
C TYR A 80 -21.15 -5.78 6.18
N MET A 81 -22.37 -6.05 6.65
CA MET A 81 -23.59 -5.86 5.85
C MET A 81 -23.73 -4.42 5.33
N LYS A 82 -23.42 -3.44 6.18
CA LYS A 82 -23.44 -2.02 5.80
C LYS A 82 -22.46 -1.69 4.67
N ASN A 83 -21.28 -2.30 4.69
CA ASN A 83 -20.18 -1.97 3.79
C ASN A 83 -20.01 -2.96 2.62
N ALA A 84 -20.70 -4.09 2.63
CA ALA A 84 -20.59 -5.12 1.59
C ALA A 84 -20.70 -4.58 0.14
N PRO A 85 -21.62 -3.64 -0.16
CA PRO A 85 -21.76 -3.11 -1.53
C PRO A 85 -20.52 -2.38 -2.07
N ILE A 86 -19.65 -1.89 -1.19
CA ILE A 86 -18.44 -1.14 -1.56
C ILE A 86 -17.16 -1.97 -1.45
N ILE A 87 -17.26 -3.19 -0.93
CA ILE A 87 -16.14 -4.13 -0.89
C ILE A 87 -16.05 -4.82 -2.26
N ARG A 88 -14.97 -4.56 -2.96
CA ARG A 88 -14.71 -5.18 -4.26
C ARG A 88 -14.17 -6.60 -4.11
N GLU A 89 -13.25 -6.80 -3.18
CA GLU A 89 -12.56 -8.08 -3.01
C GLU A 89 -11.88 -8.17 -1.64
N PHE A 90 -11.81 -9.40 -1.09
CA PHE A 90 -10.91 -9.75 0.01
C PHE A 90 -9.66 -10.40 -0.58
N TYR A 91 -8.52 -9.72 -0.45
CA TYR A 91 -7.25 -10.22 -0.92
C TYR A 91 -6.40 -10.70 0.24
N THR A 92 -6.44 -11.98 0.50
CA THR A 92 -5.87 -12.59 1.71
C THR A 92 -4.77 -13.61 1.42
N THR A 93 -4.60 -14.00 0.17
CA THR A 93 -3.55 -14.93 -0.24
C THR A 93 -2.29 -14.16 -0.58
N LEU A 94 -1.34 -14.13 0.35
CA LEU A 94 -0.06 -13.43 0.20
C LEU A 94 1.10 -14.43 0.17
N PRO A 95 2.18 -14.13 -0.57
CA PRO A 95 3.37 -14.98 -0.60
C PRO A 95 4.10 -14.98 0.75
N LYS A 96 4.85 -16.05 1.01
CA LYS A 96 5.65 -16.19 2.24
C LYS A 96 7.01 -15.51 2.10
N TYR A 97 7.04 -14.19 1.97
CA TYR A 97 8.29 -13.43 1.91
C TYR A 97 8.98 -13.27 3.26
N VAL A 98 8.19 -13.29 4.33
CA VAL A 98 8.62 -13.21 5.73
C VAL A 98 7.78 -14.18 6.57
N ALA A 99 8.22 -14.44 7.80
CA ALA A 99 7.59 -15.44 8.67
C ALA A 99 6.14 -15.10 9.08
N GLY A 100 5.77 -13.80 9.10
CA GLY A 100 4.48 -13.34 9.59
C GLY A 100 3.66 -12.55 8.57
N TYR A 101 2.38 -12.90 8.40
CA TYR A 101 1.42 -12.10 7.64
C TYR A 101 1.23 -10.69 8.21
N THR A 102 1.51 -10.52 9.49
CA THR A 102 1.34 -9.26 10.20
C THR A 102 2.30 -8.16 9.73
N ASP A 103 3.34 -8.52 9.00
CA ASP A 103 4.37 -7.59 8.57
C ASP A 103 4.06 -6.95 7.21
N PHE A 104 3.05 -7.44 6.49
CA PHE A 104 2.57 -6.81 5.26
C PHE A 104 1.78 -5.54 5.59
N ASN A 105 2.20 -4.41 5.01
CA ASN A 105 1.46 -3.16 5.05
C ASN A 105 0.56 -2.99 3.81
N CYS A 106 -0.24 -1.90 3.79
CA CYS A 106 -1.15 -1.61 2.68
C CYS A 106 -0.41 -1.52 1.33
N GLY A 107 0.77 -0.91 1.31
CA GLY A 107 1.56 -0.76 0.09
C GLY A 107 2.01 -2.08 -0.51
N HIS A 108 2.49 -3.00 0.34
CA HIS A 108 2.84 -4.35 -0.09
C HIS A 108 1.64 -5.07 -0.71
N VAL A 109 0.51 -5.05 0.00
CA VAL A 109 -0.71 -5.73 -0.45
C VAL A 109 -1.26 -5.10 -1.72
N ALA A 110 -1.31 -3.77 -1.80
CA ALA A 110 -1.78 -3.06 -2.99
C ALA A 110 -0.92 -3.36 -4.21
N THR A 111 0.40 -3.36 -4.05
CA THR A 111 1.33 -3.63 -5.15
C THR A 111 1.21 -5.08 -5.62
N HIS A 112 1.28 -6.03 -4.70
CA HIS A 112 1.15 -7.46 -5.04
C HIS A 112 -0.20 -7.77 -5.69
N TYR A 113 -1.30 -7.27 -5.11
CA TYR A 113 -2.63 -7.38 -5.69
C TYR A 113 -2.69 -6.81 -7.11
N GLY A 114 -2.20 -5.59 -7.29
CA GLY A 114 -2.24 -4.91 -8.58
C GLY A 114 -1.45 -5.64 -9.66
N ILE A 115 -0.26 -6.14 -9.34
CA ILE A 115 0.56 -6.91 -10.29
C ILE A 115 -0.11 -8.23 -10.64
N THR A 116 -0.59 -8.96 -9.64
CA THR A 116 -1.23 -10.28 -9.85
C THR A 116 -2.54 -10.15 -10.64
N LYS A 117 -3.34 -9.13 -10.32
CA LYS A 117 -4.67 -8.93 -10.92
C LYS A 117 -4.60 -8.38 -12.33
N PHE A 118 -3.75 -7.39 -12.57
CA PHE A 118 -3.73 -6.64 -13.83
C PHE A 118 -2.58 -7.02 -14.76
N LYS A 119 -1.55 -7.68 -14.23
CA LYS A 119 -0.36 -8.10 -14.99
C LYS A 119 0.27 -6.95 -15.79
N PRO A 120 0.49 -5.77 -15.17
CA PRO A 120 1.01 -4.61 -15.88
C PRO A 120 2.46 -4.84 -16.32
N ASP A 121 2.88 -4.17 -17.39
CA ASP A 121 4.29 -4.15 -17.82
C ASP A 121 5.13 -3.23 -16.93
N THR A 122 4.54 -2.11 -16.49
CA THR A 122 5.20 -1.10 -15.67
C THR A 122 4.39 -0.76 -14.43
N ILE A 123 5.06 -0.72 -13.29
CA ILE A 123 4.47 -0.38 -12.00
C ILE A 123 5.15 0.89 -11.46
N HIS A 124 4.37 1.94 -11.20
CA HIS A 124 4.82 3.16 -10.57
C HIS A 124 4.39 3.19 -9.12
N LEU A 125 5.34 3.41 -8.21
CA LEU A 125 5.13 3.47 -6.76
C LEU A 125 5.38 4.90 -6.25
N TYR A 126 4.39 5.50 -5.59
CA TYR A 126 4.43 6.84 -5.02
C TYR A 126 4.08 6.79 -3.53
N GLY A 127 4.77 7.56 -2.70
CA GLY A 127 4.47 7.62 -1.26
C GLY A 127 4.94 6.39 -0.46
N PHE A 128 6.01 5.75 -0.93
CA PHE A 128 6.63 4.61 -0.23
C PHE A 128 7.97 4.99 0.40
N ASP A 129 8.09 6.21 0.85
CA ASP A 129 9.29 6.79 1.47
C ASP A 129 9.77 6.00 2.67
N SER A 130 8.87 5.33 3.40
CA SER A 130 9.20 4.43 4.49
C SER A 130 10.05 3.22 4.08
N MET A 131 10.19 2.95 2.78
CA MET A 131 11.15 1.98 2.26
C MET A 131 12.59 2.38 2.59
N PHE A 132 12.83 3.68 2.72
CA PHE A 132 14.15 4.28 2.91
C PHE A 132 14.30 4.99 4.26
N ASN A 133 13.24 5.62 4.74
CA ASN A 133 13.23 6.33 6.02
C ASN A 133 11.98 5.95 6.83
N PHE A 134 12.19 5.43 8.03
CA PHE A 134 11.12 4.94 8.93
C PHE A 134 10.60 5.97 9.90
N ASP A 135 11.29 7.06 10.07
CA ASP A 135 10.88 8.14 10.95
C ASP A 135 9.81 9.03 10.29
N LEU A 136 9.51 8.75 9.00
CA LEU A 136 8.49 9.47 8.28
C LEU A 136 7.09 8.98 8.69
N SER A 137 6.28 9.89 9.18
CA SER A 137 4.85 9.68 9.37
C SER A 137 4.11 9.65 8.05
N SER A 138 3.00 8.93 7.99
CA SER A 138 2.08 8.93 6.86
C SER A 138 0.82 9.75 7.19
N ALA A 139 0.05 10.15 6.16
CA ALA A 139 -1.23 10.84 6.38
C ALA A 139 -2.18 10.03 7.27
N THR A 140 -2.13 8.71 7.18
CA THR A 140 -2.97 7.83 8.00
C THR A 140 -2.59 7.89 9.48
N ASP A 141 -1.35 8.24 9.82
CA ASP A 141 -0.90 8.35 11.21
C ASP A 141 -1.58 9.51 11.95
N PHE A 142 -2.05 10.55 11.24
CA PHE A 142 -2.85 11.62 11.82
C PHE A 142 -4.22 11.17 12.32
N TYR A 143 -4.83 10.20 11.62
CA TYR A 143 -6.16 9.67 11.97
C TYR A 143 -6.07 8.52 12.95
N LEU A 144 -5.01 7.77 12.92
CA LEU A 144 -4.88 6.49 13.58
C LEU A 144 -3.78 6.52 14.61
N GLN A 145 -3.55 7.47 15.41
CA GLN A 145 -2.51 7.49 16.46
C GLN A 145 -1.60 6.26 16.37
N SER A 146 -0.56 6.36 15.55
CA SER A 146 0.29 5.22 15.27
C SER A 146 1.03 4.81 16.54
N ASP A 147 0.81 3.57 17.02
CA ASP A 147 1.62 2.96 18.07
C ASP A 147 3.00 2.55 17.54
N ARG A 148 3.54 3.26 16.56
CA ARG A 148 4.93 3.09 16.15
C ARG A 148 5.83 3.63 17.24
N GLY A 149 5.75 3.01 18.43
CA GLY A 149 6.75 3.21 19.45
C GLY A 149 8.10 2.68 18.96
N ASP A 150 9.16 3.35 19.34
CA ASP A 150 10.54 3.16 18.88
C ASP A 150 11.02 1.69 18.90
N HIS A 151 10.48 0.88 19.78
CA HIS A 151 10.91 -0.51 19.99
C HIS A 151 10.46 -1.51 18.90
N ASN A 152 9.41 -1.21 18.16
CA ASN A 152 8.90 -2.09 17.10
C ASN A 152 9.37 -1.68 15.71
N ASN A 153 9.90 -0.47 15.56
CA ASN A 153 10.26 0.10 14.28
C ASN A 153 11.34 -0.69 13.56
N THR A 154 12.41 -1.09 14.26
CA THR A 154 13.53 -1.80 13.62
C THR A 154 13.14 -3.15 13.05
N ARG A 155 12.28 -3.92 13.74
CA ARG A 155 11.83 -5.22 13.25
C ARG A 155 10.89 -5.09 12.04
N LEU A 156 9.90 -4.24 12.15
CA LEU A 156 8.96 -3.98 11.05
C LEU A 156 9.71 -3.45 9.82
N THR A 157 10.62 -2.55 10.04
CA THR A 157 11.54 -1.98 9.10
C THR A 157 12.23 -3.04 8.25
N ASN A 158 12.96 -3.93 8.90
CA ASN A 158 13.74 -4.95 8.22
C ASN A 158 12.83 -5.90 7.44
N ASN A 159 11.66 -6.25 8.00
CA ASN A 159 10.70 -7.12 7.33
C ASN A 159 10.03 -6.42 6.15
N TRP A 160 9.68 -5.15 6.25
CA TRP A 160 9.09 -4.39 5.12
C TRP A 160 10.05 -4.29 3.94
N ARG A 161 11.33 -4.02 4.20
CA ARG A 161 12.36 -4.01 3.16
C ARG A 161 12.49 -5.36 2.49
N LYS A 162 12.57 -6.43 3.29
CA LYS A 162 12.65 -7.80 2.80
C LYS A 162 11.42 -8.21 1.96
N ILE A 163 10.24 -7.74 2.34
CA ILE A 163 9.02 -7.96 1.55
C ILE A 163 9.14 -7.28 0.18
N TRP A 164 9.57 -6.01 0.13
CA TRP A 164 9.78 -5.29 -1.12
C TRP A 164 10.82 -5.98 -2.00
N GLU A 165 11.98 -6.34 -1.45
CA GLU A 165 13.04 -7.02 -2.19
C GLU A 165 12.58 -8.35 -2.79
N ASN A 166 11.86 -9.16 -2.03
CA ASN A 166 11.35 -10.43 -2.50
C ASN A 166 10.25 -10.25 -3.57
N MET A 167 9.38 -9.26 -3.40
CA MET A 167 8.37 -8.91 -4.38
C MET A 167 9.00 -8.47 -5.71
N PHE A 168 10.01 -7.61 -5.67
CA PHE A 168 10.70 -7.15 -6.87
C PHE A 168 11.46 -8.28 -7.58
N LYS A 169 11.96 -9.26 -6.84
CA LYS A 169 12.56 -10.47 -7.41
C LYS A 169 11.52 -11.40 -8.06
N GLU A 170 10.39 -11.60 -7.40
CA GLU A 170 9.30 -12.43 -7.94
C GLU A 170 8.79 -11.87 -9.26
N PHE A 171 8.62 -10.56 -9.34
CA PHE A 171 8.15 -9.87 -10.54
C PHE A 171 9.29 -9.24 -11.35
N SER A 172 10.42 -9.95 -11.47
CA SER A 172 11.63 -9.46 -12.16
C SER A 172 11.44 -9.24 -13.66
N ASP A 173 10.35 -9.76 -14.25
CA ASP A 173 9.91 -9.55 -15.61
C ASP A 173 9.11 -8.25 -15.81
N ARG A 174 8.87 -7.48 -14.73
CA ARG A 174 8.12 -6.22 -14.74
C ARG A 174 9.02 -5.06 -14.40
N GLN A 175 8.77 -3.93 -15.04
CA GLN A 175 9.48 -2.68 -14.71
C GLN A 175 8.83 -2.00 -13.51
N ILE A 176 9.61 -1.72 -12.49
CA ILE A 176 9.16 -1.02 -11.28
C ILE A 176 9.84 0.33 -11.21
N VAL A 177 9.06 1.39 -11.04
CA VAL A 177 9.55 2.76 -10.96
C VAL A 177 9.15 3.35 -9.60
N LEU A 178 10.15 3.60 -8.75
CA LEU A 178 9.97 4.27 -7.47
C LEU A 178 10.09 5.78 -7.67
N HIS A 179 9.07 6.53 -7.27
CA HIS A 179 9.08 8.00 -7.32
C HIS A 179 9.40 8.54 -5.93
N MET A 180 10.48 9.28 -5.80
CA MET A 180 11.02 9.73 -4.51
C MET A 180 11.45 11.19 -4.57
N ASP A 181 11.32 11.88 -3.44
CA ASP A 181 12.07 13.11 -3.20
C ASP A 181 13.55 12.79 -2.94
N LYS A 182 14.40 13.82 -2.87
CA LYS A 182 15.81 13.68 -2.54
C LYS A 182 16.01 12.97 -1.21
N HIS A 183 16.55 11.76 -1.24
CA HIS A 183 16.92 11.02 -0.05
C HIS A 183 18.36 10.52 -0.13
N ASP A 184 19.09 10.67 0.97
CA ASP A 184 20.50 10.31 1.07
C ASP A 184 20.76 8.79 1.07
N ASN A 185 19.73 7.96 1.24
CA ASN A 185 19.84 6.50 1.44
C ASN A 185 19.29 5.64 0.29
N LEU A 186 19.45 6.06 -0.94
CA LEU A 186 18.97 5.30 -2.13
C LEU A 186 19.74 3.99 -2.40
N LYS A 187 20.71 3.62 -1.58
CA LYS A 187 21.55 2.42 -1.80
C LYS A 187 20.83 1.09 -1.61
N PHE A 188 19.57 1.13 -1.28
CA PHE A 188 18.92 0.06 -0.56
C PHE A 188 18.24 -1.00 -1.45
N ILE A 189 17.61 -0.62 -2.57
CA ILE A 189 16.89 -1.54 -3.44
C ILE A 189 17.50 -1.49 -4.84
N LYS A 190 18.30 -2.49 -5.17
CA LYS A 190 18.87 -2.63 -6.51
C LYS A 190 18.40 -3.94 -7.13
N GLY A 191 17.23 -3.92 -7.75
CA GLY A 191 16.85 -4.93 -8.73
C GLY A 191 17.18 -4.43 -10.13
N LYS A 192 17.49 -5.31 -11.07
CA LYS A 192 17.70 -4.94 -12.49
C LYS A 192 16.44 -4.33 -13.12
N ASN A 193 15.29 -4.60 -12.52
CA ASN A 193 13.96 -4.16 -12.95
C ASN A 193 13.42 -2.97 -12.14
N VAL A 194 14.23 -2.37 -11.26
CA VAL A 194 13.81 -1.27 -10.39
C VAL A 194 14.57 0.01 -10.76
N ASP A 195 13.83 1.01 -11.20
CA ASP A 195 14.30 2.36 -11.42
C ASP A 195 13.86 3.28 -10.28
N ILE A 196 14.76 4.12 -9.81
CA ILE A 196 14.45 5.15 -8.82
C ILE A 196 14.51 6.51 -9.50
N LYS A 197 13.37 7.18 -9.57
CA LYS A 197 13.27 8.57 -10.04
C LYS A 197 13.29 9.52 -8.86
N VAL A 198 14.31 10.32 -8.78
CA VAL A 198 14.47 11.38 -7.78
C VAL A 198 14.10 12.73 -8.41
N TYR A 199 13.32 13.57 -7.70
CA TYR A 199 12.79 14.84 -8.18
C TYR A 199 13.39 16.02 -7.43
#